data_368a05bd2824c126e7ccec8baa50a283
#
_entry.id   368a05bd2824c126e7ccec8baa50a283
#
_cell.length_a   1.000
_cell.length_b   1.000
_cell.length_c   1.000
_cell.angle_alpha   90.00
_cell.angle_beta   90.00
_cell.angle_gamma   90.00
#
_symmetry.space_group_name_H-M   'P 1'
#
loop_
_entity.id
_entity.type
_entity.pdbx_description
1 polymer ?
#
loop_
_entity_poly.entity_id
_entity_poly.type
_entity_poly.pdbx_seq_one_letter_code
_entity_poly.pdbx_strand_id
1 'polypeptide(L)'
;MIFHLALAADWDAAVPAGEYRVSTLGRTLEEEGFIHASADLGQARGVAGRNYGHVTEPLVLLEIDEDRLGCPVRLEVPEGADEAFPHIYGPIPVAAVTAVTPFSH
;
A
#
# COMPACT_ATOMS: atom_id res chain seq x y z
N MET A 1 -11.20 6.89 1.13
CA MET A 1 -10.15 6.18 1.89
C MET A 1 -9.67 5.00 1.07
N ILE A 2 -8.37 4.85 0.89
CA ILE A 2 -7.77 3.67 0.25
C ILE A 2 -6.82 3.01 1.23
N PHE A 3 -6.36 1.80 0.89
CA PHE A 3 -5.61 0.96 1.82
C PHE A 3 -4.33 0.43 1.17
N HIS A 4 -3.31 0.22 1.97
CA HIS A 4 -2.07 -0.38 1.49
C HIS A 4 -1.55 -1.36 2.54
N LEU A 5 -1.16 -2.56 2.09
CA LEU A 5 -0.51 -3.54 2.95
C LEU A 5 0.98 -3.31 2.94
N ALA A 6 1.56 -3.24 4.13
CA ALA A 6 2.99 -2.98 4.29
C ALA A 6 3.59 -3.96 5.30
N LEU A 7 4.88 -4.25 5.13
CA LEU A 7 5.62 -4.86 6.22
C LEU A 7 5.73 -3.82 7.34
N ALA A 8 5.49 -4.26 8.57
CA ALA A 8 5.57 -3.36 9.72
C ALA A 8 6.94 -2.66 9.81
N ALA A 9 8.02 -3.38 9.48
CA ALA A 9 9.37 -2.82 9.49
C ALA A 9 9.53 -1.70 8.45
N ASP A 10 8.92 -1.84 7.26
CA ASP A 10 8.97 -0.80 6.23
C ASP A 10 8.22 0.46 6.65
N TRP A 11 7.08 0.27 7.30
CA TRP A 11 6.33 1.41 7.82
C TRP A 11 7.10 2.11 8.95
N ASP A 12 7.66 1.35 9.88
CA ASP A 12 8.44 1.91 10.98
C ASP A 12 9.62 2.73 10.47
N ALA A 13 10.27 2.29 9.40
CA ALA A 13 11.37 3.03 8.78
C ALA A 13 10.88 4.31 8.09
N ALA A 14 9.65 4.31 7.58
CA ALA A 14 9.08 5.46 6.87
C ALA A 14 8.73 6.61 7.82
N VAL A 15 8.33 6.31 9.05
CA VAL A 15 7.86 7.33 9.99
C VAL A 15 8.88 8.45 10.21
N PRO A 16 10.15 8.16 10.56
CA PRO A 16 11.12 9.24 10.73
C PRO A 16 11.51 9.91 9.40
N ALA A 17 11.35 9.22 8.26
CA ALA A 17 11.62 9.80 6.96
C ALA A 17 10.51 10.73 6.47
N GLY A 18 9.31 10.63 7.07
CA GLY A 18 8.16 11.46 6.70
C GLY A 18 7.36 10.97 5.53
N GLU A 19 7.82 9.94 4.82
CA GLU A 19 7.11 9.39 3.66
C GLU A 19 7.45 7.91 3.47
N TYR A 20 6.49 7.18 2.86
CA TYR A 20 6.58 5.77 2.59
C TYR A 20 6.70 5.54 1.08
N ARG A 21 7.65 4.70 0.66
CA ARG A 21 8.00 4.54 -0.76
C ARG A 21 8.10 3.08 -1.21
N VAL A 22 7.38 2.17 -0.57
CA VAL A 22 7.39 0.75 -0.95
C VAL A 22 6.07 0.40 -1.64
N SER A 23 6.13 -0.18 -2.83
CA SER A 23 4.94 -0.52 -3.61
C SER A 23 4.36 -1.86 -3.17
N THR A 24 5.07 -2.93 -3.48
CA THR A 24 4.71 -4.28 -3.06
C THR A 24 5.93 -4.92 -2.44
N LEU A 25 5.76 -6.13 -1.92
CA LEU A 25 6.81 -6.85 -1.23
C LEU A 25 8.12 -6.85 -2.03
N GLY A 26 9.15 -6.19 -1.49
CA GLY A 26 10.46 -6.12 -2.11
C GLY A 26 10.58 -5.19 -3.31
N ARG A 27 9.52 -4.44 -3.65
CA ARG A 27 9.52 -3.52 -4.81
C ARG A 27 9.27 -2.11 -4.34
N THR A 28 10.10 -1.17 -4.77
CA THR A 28 9.97 0.24 -4.39
C THR A 28 9.11 1.02 -5.38
N LEU A 29 8.70 2.23 -4.97
CA LEU A 29 8.02 3.17 -5.85
C LEU A 29 8.84 3.42 -7.12
N GLU A 30 10.15 3.59 -6.99
CA GLU A 30 11.03 3.88 -8.11
C GLU A 30 11.09 2.71 -9.10
N GLU A 31 11.06 1.48 -8.60
CA GLU A 31 11.09 0.29 -9.45
C GLU A 31 9.77 0.05 -10.17
N GLU A 32 8.64 0.24 -9.48
CA GLU A 32 7.31 -0.02 -10.03
C GLU A 32 6.73 1.19 -10.76
N GLY A 33 7.13 2.39 -10.39
CA GLY A 33 6.55 3.63 -10.91
C GLY A 33 5.32 4.11 -10.16
N PHE A 34 4.78 3.31 -9.25
CA PHE A 34 3.61 3.64 -8.43
C PHE A 34 3.60 2.76 -7.18
N ILE A 35 2.79 3.14 -6.19
CA ILE A 35 2.54 2.31 -5.02
C ILE A 35 1.18 1.64 -5.21
N HIS A 36 1.15 0.32 -5.15
CA HIS A 36 -0.07 -0.48 -5.29
C HIS A 36 -0.93 -0.34 -4.04
N ALA A 37 -2.20 0.01 -4.21
CA ALA A 37 -3.14 0.15 -3.11
C ALA A 37 -4.42 -0.63 -3.39
N SER A 38 -5.32 -0.65 -2.41
CA SER A 38 -6.61 -1.33 -2.50
C SER A 38 -7.72 -0.34 -2.20
N ALA A 39 -8.83 -0.46 -2.91
CA ALA A 39 -9.97 0.44 -2.76
C ALA A 39 -10.78 0.15 -1.50
N ASP A 40 -10.76 -1.10 -1.04
CA ASP A 40 -11.51 -1.53 0.15
C ASP A 40 -10.79 -2.69 0.85
N LEU A 41 -11.33 -3.10 1.99
CA LEU A 41 -10.75 -4.18 2.77
C LEU A 41 -10.81 -5.53 2.06
N GLY A 42 -11.84 -5.76 1.27
CA GLY A 42 -11.96 -6.99 0.48
C GLY A 42 -10.82 -7.12 -0.52
N GLN A 43 -10.51 -6.03 -1.22
CA GLN A 43 -9.37 -5.99 -2.14
C GLN A 43 -8.05 -6.22 -1.40
N ALA A 44 -7.87 -5.56 -0.25
CA ALA A 44 -6.65 -5.72 0.55
C ALA A 44 -6.46 -7.17 1.00
N ARG A 45 -7.54 -7.83 1.42
CA ARG A 45 -7.48 -9.24 1.81
C ARG A 45 -7.13 -10.15 0.64
N GLY A 46 -7.67 -9.85 -0.54
CA GLY A 46 -7.33 -10.58 -1.76
C GLY A 46 -5.84 -10.46 -2.11
N VAL A 47 -5.30 -9.27 -2.00
CA VAL A 47 -3.87 -9.02 -2.22
C VAL A 47 -3.03 -9.79 -1.19
N ALA A 48 -3.45 -9.77 0.07
CA ALA A 48 -2.75 -10.50 1.13
C ALA A 48 -2.68 -11.99 0.82
N GLY A 49 -3.79 -12.59 0.38
CA GLY A 49 -3.83 -14.00 0.05
C GLY A 49 -2.96 -14.37 -1.15
N ARG A 50 -2.96 -13.52 -2.19
CA ARG A 50 -2.22 -13.81 -3.42
C ARG A 50 -0.73 -13.51 -3.31
N ASN A 51 -0.37 -12.41 -2.67
CA ASN A 51 1.00 -11.89 -2.70
C ASN A 51 1.76 -12.02 -1.39
N TYR A 52 1.06 -12.17 -0.26
CA TYR A 52 1.67 -12.16 1.07
C TYR A 52 1.43 -13.44 1.86
N GLY A 53 0.84 -14.46 1.23
CA GLY A 53 0.49 -15.71 1.92
C GLY A 53 1.69 -16.45 2.51
N HIS A 54 2.87 -16.27 1.93
CA HIS A 54 4.12 -16.90 2.39
C HIS A 54 4.93 -16.00 3.33
N VAL A 55 4.45 -14.78 3.59
CA VAL A 55 5.17 -13.82 4.42
C VAL A 55 4.92 -14.12 5.88
N THR A 56 5.99 -14.26 6.66
CA THR A 56 5.94 -14.52 8.10
C THR A 56 6.20 -13.28 8.94
N GLU A 57 6.77 -12.23 8.35
CA GLU A 57 7.01 -10.97 9.04
C GLU A 57 5.68 -10.26 9.34
N PRO A 58 5.61 -9.46 10.41
CA PRO A 58 4.40 -8.72 10.73
C PRO A 58 3.99 -7.77 9.62
N LEU A 59 2.69 -7.74 9.32
CA LEU A 59 2.10 -6.84 8.34
C LEU A 59 1.24 -5.80 9.04
N VAL A 60 1.13 -4.64 8.44
CA VAL A 60 0.19 -3.59 8.87
C VAL A 60 -0.66 -3.15 7.69
N LEU A 61 -1.87 -2.73 8.00
CA LEU A 61 -2.77 -2.14 7.01
C LEU A 61 -2.76 -0.63 7.25
N LEU A 62 -2.39 0.10 6.20
CA LEU A 62 -2.39 1.57 6.23
C LEU A 62 -3.71 2.05 5.64
N GLU A 63 -4.43 2.89 6.38
CA GLU A 63 -5.60 3.61 5.86
C GLU A 63 -5.14 4.98 5.41
N ILE A 64 -5.40 5.31 4.16
CA ILE A 64 -4.84 6.49 3.52
C ILE A 64 -5.95 7.44 3.11
N ASP A 65 -5.81 8.70 3.51
CA ASP A 65 -6.68 9.78 3.06
C ASP A 65 -6.13 10.29 1.72
N GLU A 66 -6.84 9.99 0.63
CA GLU A 66 -6.43 10.38 -0.71
C GLU A 66 -6.22 11.88 -0.86
N ASP A 67 -7.02 12.68 -0.15
CA ASP A 67 -6.95 14.13 -0.24
C ASP A 67 -5.65 14.69 0.31
N ARG A 68 -4.91 13.90 1.08
CA ARG A 68 -3.65 14.31 1.68
C ARG A 68 -2.42 13.77 0.96
N LEU A 69 -2.61 13.02 -0.12
CA LEU A 69 -1.47 12.40 -0.83
C LEU A 69 -0.61 13.41 -1.59
N GLY A 70 -1.22 14.38 -2.23
CA GLY A 70 -0.48 15.37 -3.01
C GLY A 70 0.05 14.84 -4.34
N CYS A 71 -0.38 13.65 -4.76
CA CYS A 71 0.00 13.05 -6.04
C CYS A 71 -1.20 12.33 -6.66
N PRO A 72 -1.14 12.02 -7.97
CA PRO A 72 -2.26 11.36 -8.64
C PRO A 72 -2.49 9.94 -8.12
N VAL A 73 -3.77 9.56 -8.02
CA VAL A 73 -4.19 8.17 -7.79
C VAL A 73 -5.02 7.76 -9.01
N ARG A 74 -4.67 6.63 -9.62
CA ARG A 74 -5.35 6.15 -10.80
C ARG A 74 -5.86 4.74 -10.59
N LEU A 75 -7.10 4.48 -11.01
CA LEU A 75 -7.65 3.13 -11.02
C LEU A 75 -7.17 2.44 -12.27
N GLU A 76 -6.39 1.38 -12.10
CA GLU A 76 -5.78 0.65 -13.22
C GLU A 76 -5.92 -0.84 -13.01
N VAL A 77 -6.06 -1.57 -14.11
CA VAL A 77 -6.12 -3.03 -14.08
C VAL A 77 -4.71 -3.58 -14.32
N PRO A 78 -4.06 -4.16 -13.31
CA PRO A 78 -2.72 -4.73 -13.48
C PRO A 78 -2.75 -5.90 -14.46
N GLU A 79 -1.62 -6.17 -15.10
CA GLU A 79 -1.49 -7.33 -15.98
C GLU A 79 -1.84 -8.61 -15.22
N GLY A 80 -2.71 -9.42 -15.83
CA GLY A 80 -3.15 -10.67 -15.22
C GLY A 80 -4.29 -10.54 -14.21
N ALA A 81 -4.71 -9.32 -13.88
CA ALA A 81 -5.82 -9.08 -12.98
C ALA A 81 -7.10 -8.85 -13.77
N ASP A 82 -8.24 -9.05 -13.12
CA ASP A 82 -9.56 -8.82 -13.71
C ASP A 82 -10.34 -7.69 -13.03
N GLU A 83 -9.69 -6.94 -12.15
CA GLU A 83 -10.29 -5.79 -11.47
C GLU A 83 -9.29 -4.64 -11.37
N ALA A 84 -9.82 -3.43 -11.22
CA ALA A 84 -9.01 -2.23 -11.08
C ALA A 84 -8.57 -2.04 -9.63
N PHE A 85 -7.35 -1.56 -9.47
CA PHE A 85 -6.78 -1.19 -8.18
C PHE A 85 -6.31 0.25 -8.21
N PRO A 86 -6.43 1.00 -7.11
CA PRO A 86 -5.80 2.32 -7.05
C PRO A 86 -4.28 2.20 -7.07
N HIS A 87 -3.67 2.96 -7.95
CA HIS A 87 -2.20 3.08 -8.02
C HIS A 87 -1.82 4.51 -7.66
N ILE A 88 -0.97 4.65 -6.66
CA ILE A 88 -0.54 5.95 -6.13
C ILE A 88 0.76 6.34 -6.83
N TYR A 89 0.73 7.44 -7.58
CA TYR A 89 1.87 7.88 -8.40
C TYR A 89 2.74 8.89 -7.67
N GLY A 90 3.23 8.49 -6.51
CA GLY A 90 4.13 9.28 -5.69
C GLY A 90 4.29 8.66 -4.32
N PRO A 91 5.17 9.21 -3.48
CA PRO A 91 5.33 8.70 -2.12
C PRO A 91 4.09 9.00 -1.29
N ILE A 92 3.85 8.17 -0.28
CA ILE A 92 2.76 8.37 0.68
C ILE A 92 3.31 9.18 1.85
N PRO A 93 2.89 10.46 2.00
CA PRO A 93 3.27 11.19 3.21
C PRO A 93 2.76 10.47 4.45
N VAL A 94 3.56 10.39 5.48
CA VAL A 94 3.12 9.78 6.75
C VAL A 94 1.85 10.49 7.25
N ALA A 95 1.76 11.81 7.05
CA ALA A 95 0.58 12.59 7.45
C ALA A 95 -0.71 12.20 6.71
N ALA A 96 -0.61 11.51 5.57
CA ALA A 96 -1.79 11.05 4.83
C ALA A 96 -2.34 9.74 5.38
N VAL A 97 -1.60 9.05 6.22
CA VAL A 97 -2.02 7.78 6.83
C VAL A 97 -2.78 8.09 8.11
N THR A 98 -4.07 7.76 8.10
CA THR A 98 -4.97 8.08 9.23
C THR A 98 -5.06 6.98 10.26
N ALA A 99 -4.73 5.75 9.89
CA ALA A 99 -4.71 4.63 10.82
C ALA A 99 -3.72 3.57 10.35
N VAL A 100 -3.10 2.91 11.31
CA VAL A 100 -2.17 1.80 11.07
C VAL A 100 -2.61 0.68 11.99
N THR A 101 -3.03 -0.44 11.42
CA THR A 101 -3.51 -1.57 12.21
C THR A 101 -2.75 -2.85 11.86
N PRO A 102 -2.44 -3.69 12.84
CA PRO A 102 -1.87 -5.01 12.54
C PRO A 102 -2.78 -5.77 11.59
N PHE A 103 -2.20 -6.47 10.64
CA PHE A 103 -2.96 -7.25 9.67
C PHE A 103 -2.55 -8.72 9.76
N SER A 104 -3.53 -9.61 9.88
CA SER A 104 -3.29 -11.04 9.79
C SER A 104 -4.22 -11.66 8.73
N HIS A 105 -3.68 -12.62 7.99
CA HIS A 105 -4.39 -13.25 6.88
C HIS A 105 -4.45 -14.77 7.03
#